data_12b8059504a21bc6d9e5aec28b7c4007
#
_entry.id   12b8059504a21bc6d9e5aec28b7c4007
#
_cell.length_a   1.000
_cell.length_b   1.000
_cell.length_c   1.000
_cell.angle_alpha   90.00
_cell.angle_beta   90.00
_cell.angle_gamma   90.00
#
_symmetry.space_group_name_H-M   'P 1'
#
loop_
_entity.id
_entity.type
_entity.pdbx_description
1 polymer ?
#
loop_
_entity_poly.entity_id
_entity_poly.type
_entity_poly.pdbx_seq_one_letter_code
_entity_poly.pdbx_strand_id
1 'polypeptide(L)'
;MTNLNLETTPLLSILCITYNHEKYISKAIKSFLEQETSFDFEIVIGEDCSTDNTLEVILEFQKNHSKIIKIIKSENNIGVTKNFRRTLAACRGKYIALCEGDDYWDDPKKIQTQVSFLESNPEYVLTYHDTHSIDENNKITNDLTKRGINFDTTKSMLIKAPPISTLTTCFRNEIKEIPIEFNDAPVLDICLWSLLGHHGSGKYLRSIKPAIYRLHD
;
A
#
# COMPACT_ATOMS: atom_id res chain seq x y z
N MET A 1 -24.90 31.15 -6.96
CA MET A 1 -25.04 29.84 -6.30
C MET A 1 -23.71 29.13 -6.50
N THR A 2 -22.85 29.19 -5.49
CA THR A 2 -21.52 28.53 -5.49
C THR A 2 -21.75 27.03 -5.28
N ASN A 3 -21.61 26.25 -6.35
CA ASN A 3 -21.48 24.79 -6.23
C ASN A 3 -20.23 24.51 -5.40
N LEU A 4 -20.40 24.28 -4.10
CA LEU A 4 -19.42 23.60 -3.28
C LEU A 4 -19.35 22.17 -3.84
N ASN A 5 -18.36 21.90 -4.67
CA ASN A 5 -17.93 20.52 -4.95
C ASN A 5 -17.49 19.93 -3.60
N LEU A 6 -18.42 19.25 -2.93
CA LEU A 6 -18.07 18.37 -1.82
C LEU A 6 -17.23 17.26 -2.44
N GLU A 7 -15.91 17.36 -2.32
CA GLU A 7 -15.04 16.24 -2.66
C GLU A 7 -15.51 15.05 -1.80
N THR A 8 -16.07 14.05 -2.45
CA THR A 8 -16.47 12.81 -1.76
C THR A 8 -15.22 12.17 -1.16
N THR A 9 -15.28 11.83 0.12
CA THR A 9 -14.19 11.10 0.77
C THR A 9 -14.08 9.72 0.12
N PRO A 10 -12.92 9.35 -0.44
CA PRO A 10 -12.76 8.04 -1.05
C PRO A 10 -12.93 6.93 -0.01
N LEU A 11 -13.43 5.77 -0.42
CA LEU A 11 -13.56 4.64 0.48
C LEU A 11 -12.20 4.01 0.79
N LEU A 12 -11.26 4.05 -0.17
CA LEU A 12 -9.92 3.47 -0.02
C LEU A 12 -8.85 4.46 -0.48
N SER A 13 -7.73 4.51 0.24
CA SER A 13 -6.48 5.13 -0.22
C SER A 13 -5.47 4.04 -0.56
N ILE A 14 -4.90 4.11 -1.76
CA ILE A 14 -3.69 3.36 -2.12
C ILE A 14 -2.51 4.19 -1.63
N LEU A 15 -1.75 3.67 -0.69
CA LEU A 15 -0.54 4.29 -0.16
C LEU A 15 0.67 3.72 -0.88
N CYS A 16 1.39 4.57 -1.59
CA CYS A 16 2.62 4.23 -2.29
C CYS A 16 3.75 5.14 -1.81
N ILE A 17 4.84 4.56 -1.31
CA ILE A 17 6.08 5.31 -1.05
C ILE A 17 7.09 5.00 -2.13
N THR A 18 7.94 5.99 -2.48
CA THR A 18 8.93 5.81 -3.55
C THR A 18 10.16 6.68 -3.32
N TYR A 19 11.31 6.14 -3.73
CA TYR A 19 12.58 6.84 -3.80
C TYR A 19 13.49 6.16 -4.84
N ASN A 20 13.90 6.88 -5.91
CA ASN A 20 14.74 6.39 -6.99
C ASN A 20 14.19 5.13 -7.70
N HIS A 21 12.90 5.16 -8.05
CA HIS A 21 12.19 4.08 -8.73
C HIS A 21 11.80 4.42 -10.17
N GLU A 22 12.57 5.26 -10.90
CA GLU A 22 12.24 5.71 -12.27
C GLU A 22 11.92 4.56 -13.23
N LYS A 23 12.59 3.40 -13.06
CA LYS A 23 12.41 2.20 -13.89
C LYS A 23 11.10 1.45 -13.60
N TYR A 24 10.51 1.64 -12.43
CA TYR A 24 9.46 0.78 -11.89
C TYR A 24 8.14 1.50 -11.64
N ILE A 25 8.20 2.76 -11.16
CA ILE A 25 7.05 3.52 -10.68
C ILE A 25 5.90 3.64 -11.70
N SER A 26 6.22 3.68 -13.00
CA SER A 26 5.21 3.70 -14.06
C SER A 26 4.35 2.42 -14.05
N LYS A 27 4.96 1.25 -13.81
CA LYS A 27 4.26 -0.03 -13.72
C LYS A 27 3.38 -0.09 -12.47
N ALA A 28 3.89 0.37 -11.32
CA ALA A 28 3.13 0.47 -10.09
C ALA A 28 1.86 1.32 -10.28
N ILE A 29 2.00 2.57 -10.74
CA ILE A 29 0.88 3.49 -10.93
C ILE A 29 -0.15 2.93 -11.91
N LYS A 30 0.27 2.32 -13.02
CA LYS A 30 -0.64 1.67 -13.97
C LYS A 30 -1.46 0.59 -13.31
N SER A 31 -0.84 -0.28 -12.50
CA SER A 31 -1.54 -1.35 -11.80
C SER A 31 -2.57 -0.85 -10.78
N PHE A 32 -2.36 0.35 -10.22
CA PHE A 32 -3.33 1.01 -9.35
C PHE A 32 -4.50 1.61 -10.13
N LEU A 33 -4.22 2.24 -11.26
CA LEU A 33 -5.24 2.83 -12.13
C LEU A 33 -6.11 1.78 -12.84
N GLU A 34 -5.57 0.58 -13.04
CA GLU A 34 -6.27 -0.56 -13.64
C GLU A 34 -7.20 -1.31 -12.64
N GLN A 35 -7.29 -0.86 -11.39
CA GLN A 35 -8.18 -1.48 -10.42
C GLN A 35 -9.65 -1.22 -10.73
N GLU A 36 -10.43 -2.29 -10.83
CA GLU A 36 -11.88 -2.28 -11.08
C GLU A 36 -12.63 -2.29 -9.74
N THR A 37 -13.29 -1.17 -9.41
CA THR A 37 -14.01 -1.00 -8.14
C THR A 37 -15.40 -0.44 -8.35
N SER A 38 -16.32 -0.77 -7.43
CA SER A 38 -17.65 -0.15 -7.32
C SER A 38 -17.66 1.08 -6.39
N PHE A 39 -16.50 1.52 -5.94
CA PHE A 39 -16.32 2.64 -5.00
C PHE A 39 -15.17 3.55 -5.48
N ASP A 40 -15.18 4.79 -4.99
CA ASP A 40 -14.11 5.75 -5.26
C ASP A 40 -12.88 5.44 -4.40
N PHE A 41 -11.69 5.58 -5.00
CA PHE A 41 -10.41 5.48 -4.32
C PHE A 41 -9.47 6.62 -4.73
N GLU A 42 -8.46 6.87 -3.92
CA GLU A 42 -7.35 7.78 -4.21
C GLU A 42 -6.02 7.03 -4.20
N ILE A 43 -5.02 7.57 -4.89
CA ILE A 43 -3.64 7.10 -4.87
C ILE A 43 -2.80 8.20 -4.22
N VAL A 44 -2.23 7.93 -3.06
CA VAL A 44 -1.38 8.86 -2.30
C VAL A 44 0.06 8.41 -2.42
N ILE A 45 0.87 9.16 -3.15
CA ILE A 45 2.27 8.83 -3.43
C ILE A 45 3.18 9.71 -2.58
N GLY A 46 3.92 9.11 -1.66
CA GLY A 46 4.98 9.73 -0.89
C GLY A 46 6.30 9.67 -1.66
N GLU A 47 6.66 10.76 -2.30
CA GLU A 47 7.90 10.92 -3.06
C GLU A 47 8.98 11.52 -2.15
N ASP A 48 10.08 10.78 -1.94
CA ASP A 48 11.08 11.09 -0.92
C ASP A 48 12.33 11.80 -1.46
N CYS A 49 12.14 12.81 -2.31
CA CYS A 49 13.21 13.61 -2.92
C CYS A 49 14.16 12.73 -3.78
N SER A 50 13.56 12.00 -4.73
CA SER A 50 14.32 11.18 -5.68
C SER A 50 15.33 12.01 -6.47
N THR A 51 16.48 11.41 -6.78
CA THR A 51 17.56 12.01 -7.56
C THR A 51 17.57 11.59 -9.03
N ASP A 52 16.69 10.63 -9.38
CA ASP A 52 16.43 10.15 -10.73
C ASP A 52 15.12 10.77 -11.29
N ASN A 53 14.60 10.26 -12.40
CA ASN A 53 13.38 10.78 -13.02
C ASN A 53 12.08 10.27 -12.38
N THR A 54 12.11 9.69 -11.18
CA THR A 54 10.91 9.17 -10.49
C THR A 54 9.82 10.23 -10.38
N LEU A 55 10.18 11.44 -9.91
CA LEU A 55 9.20 12.51 -9.72
C LEU A 55 8.55 12.96 -11.04
N GLU A 56 9.34 13.09 -12.11
CA GLU A 56 8.86 13.47 -13.43
C GLU A 56 7.83 12.49 -13.96
N VAL A 57 8.10 11.18 -13.80
CA VAL A 57 7.17 10.12 -14.19
C VAL A 57 5.85 10.24 -13.41
N ILE A 58 5.91 10.45 -12.09
CA ILE A 58 4.71 10.58 -11.26
C ILE A 58 3.90 11.82 -11.64
N LEU A 59 4.54 12.94 -11.92
CA LEU A 59 3.90 14.20 -12.33
C LEU A 59 3.15 14.05 -13.66
N GLU A 60 3.69 13.27 -14.60
CA GLU A 60 3.00 12.97 -15.86
C GLU A 60 1.69 12.20 -15.63
N PHE A 61 1.71 11.18 -14.77
CA PHE A 61 0.49 10.46 -14.38
C PHE A 61 -0.50 11.38 -13.65
N GLN A 62 -0.04 12.19 -12.70
CA GLN A 62 -0.89 13.10 -11.96
C GLN A 62 -1.59 14.11 -12.90
N LYS A 63 -0.90 14.64 -13.89
CA LYS A 63 -1.48 15.58 -14.88
C LYS A 63 -2.72 14.98 -15.55
N ASN A 64 -2.70 13.68 -15.86
CA ASN A 64 -3.80 12.98 -16.53
C ASN A 64 -4.85 12.45 -15.54
N HIS A 65 -4.50 12.28 -14.25
CA HIS A 65 -5.35 11.67 -13.22
C HIS A 65 -5.38 12.53 -11.93
N SER A 66 -5.46 13.84 -12.06
CA SER A 66 -5.34 14.81 -10.94
C SER A 66 -6.41 14.64 -9.85
N LYS A 67 -7.55 14.05 -10.16
CA LYS A 67 -8.61 13.77 -9.18
C LYS A 67 -8.33 12.53 -8.32
N ILE A 68 -7.46 11.62 -8.79
CA ILE A 68 -7.19 10.34 -8.16
C ILE A 68 -5.80 10.35 -7.51
N ILE A 69 -4.78 10.94 -8.18
CA ILE A 69 -3.40 10.91 -7.73
C ILE A 69 -3.07 12.16 -6.91
N LYS A 70 -2.66 11.96 -5.66
CA LYS A 70 -2.13 12.97 -4.76
C LYS A 70 -0.66 12.67 -4.47
N ILE A 71 0.21 13.67 -4.65
CA ILE A 71 1.65 13.56 -4.41
C ILE A 71 2.01 14.29 -3.12
N ILE A 72 2.72 13.62 -2.22
CA ILE A 72 3.29 14.17 -1.00
C ILE A 72 4.81 14.22 -1.18
N LYS A 73 5.30 15.39 -1.58
CA LYS A 73 6.74 15.60 -1.83
C LYS A 73 7.53 15.91 -0.56
N SER A 74 8.79 15.52 -0.53
CA SER A 74 9.80 15.95 0.45
C SER A 74 10.80 16.90 -0.18
N GLU A 75 11.29 17.84 0.59
CA GLU A 75 12.40 18.73 0.17
C GLU A 75 13.77 18.04 0.27
N ASN A 76 13.86 17.02 1.11
CA ASN A 76 15.04 16.19 1.33
C ASN A 76 14.63 14.74 1.49
N ASN A 77 15.53 13.80 1.22
CA ASN A 77 15.30 12.39 1.57
C ASN A 77 15.22 12.27 3.11
N ILE A 78 14.05 11.86 3.59
CA ILE A 78 13.75 11.71 5.02
C ILE A 78 13.70 10.24 5.48
N GLY A 79 13.86 9.31 4.53
CA GLY A 79 13.88 7.88 4.76
C GLY A 79 12.50 7.23 4.80
N VAL A 80 12.49 5.91 4.60
CA VAL A 80 11.29 5.09 4.38
C VAL A 80 10.23 5.29 5.46
N THR A 81 10.62 5.25 6.75
CA THR A 81 9.68 5.33 7.88
C THR A 81 8.98 6.69 7.96
N LYS A 82 9.72 7.79 7.85
CA LYS A 82 9.14 9.14 7.90
C LYS A 82 8.29 9.41 6.66
N ASN A 83 8.75 8.95 5.49
CA ASN A 83 7.99 9.06 4.24
C ASN A 83 6.67 8.28 4.33
N PHE A 84 6.68 7.06 4.86
CA PHE A 84 5.47 6.27 5.09
C PHE A 84 4.49 7.01 6.02
N ARG A 85 4.97 7.49 7.17
CA ARG A 85 4.12 8.20 8.16
C ARG A 85 3.39 9.40 7.58
N ARG A 86 4.11 10.29 6.88
CA ARG A 86 3.50 11.48 6.27
C ARG A 86 2.53 11.12 5.16
N THR A 87 2.83 10.06 4.40
CA THR A 87 1.96 9.57 3.34
C THR A 87 0.68 8.95 3.92
N LEU A 88 0.80 8.14 4.97
CA LEU A 88 -0.34 7.60 5.70
C LEU A 88 -1.23 8.69 6.28
N ALA A 89 -0.65 9.72 6.89
CA ALA A 89 -1.38 10.86 7.43
C ALA A 89 -2.16 11.65 6.36
N ALA A 90 -1.74 11.56 5.09
CA ALA A 90 -2.40 12.22 3.97
C ALA A 90 -3.52 11.37 3.34
N CYS A 91 -3.63 10.09 3.69
CA CYS A 91 -4.68 9.18 3.25
C CYS A 91 -6.02 9.49 3.92
N ARG A 92 -7.09 9.58 3.12
CA ARG A 92 -8.44 9.93 3.61
C ARG A 92 -9.39 8.73 3.65
N GLY A 93 -9.01 7.63 3.00
CA GLY A 93 -9.83 6.43 2.87
C GLY A 93 -10.11 5.76 4.23
N LYS A 94 -11.29 5.14 4.34
CA LYS A 94 -11.65 4.23 5.43
C LYS A 94 -10.74 2.99 5.45
N TYR A 95 -10.24 2.61 4.27
CA TYR A 95 -9.30 1.51 4.05
C TYR A 95 -8.01 2.02 3.43
N ILE A 96 -6.90 1.35 3.75
CA ILE A 96 -5.57 1.62 3.17
C ILE A 96 -5.08 0.34 2.49
N ALA A 97 -4.70 0.42 1.23
CA ALA A 97 -3.97 -0.63 0.53
C ALA A 97 -2.52 -0.17 0.31
N LEU A 98 -1.55 -1.04 0.59
CA LEU A 98 -0.14 -0.71 0.45
C LEU A 98 0.45 -1.30 -0.83
N CYS A 99 1.30 -0.52 -1.50
CA CYS A 99 2.23 -1.01 -2.53
C CYS A 99 3.32 0.03 -2.76
N GLU A 100 4.57 -0.37 -2.65
CA GLU A 100 5.74 0.45 -2.90
C GLU A 100 5.91 0.73 -4.40
N GLY A 101 6.70 1.77 -4.74
CA GLY A 101 6.83 2.24 -6.13
C GLY A 101 7.63 1.34 -7.06
N ASP A 102 8.28 0.30 -6.57
CA ASP A 102 9.03 -0.73 -7.27
C ASP A 102 8.24 -2.01 -7.52
N ASP A 103 7.12 -2.18 -6.80
CA ASP A 103 6.22 -3.33 -6.85
C ASP A 103 4.94 -3.04 -7.67
N TYR A 104 4.12 -4.07 -7.94
CA TYR A 104 2.85 -3.88 -8.64
C TYR A 104 1.85 -5.01 -8.40
N TRP A 105 0.58 -4.74 -8.71
CA TRP A 105 -0.51 -5.71 -8.65
C TRP A 105 -0.88 -6.25 -10.03
N ASP A 106 -1.14 -7.56 -10.07
CA ASP A 106 -1.51 -8.27 -11.31
C ASP A 106 -2.99 -8.69 -11.33
N ASP A 107 -3.73 -8.36 -10.26
CA ASP A 107 -5.16 -8.61 -10.14
C ASP A 107 -5.95 -7.30 -10.16
N PRO A 108 -6.73 -7.00 -11.21
CA PRO A 108 -7.52 -5.77 -11.29
C PRO A 108 -8.67 -5.71 -10.28
N LYS A 109 -9.01 -6.83 -9.61
CA LYS A 109 -10.07 -6.91 -8.60
C LYS A 109 -9.54 -6.98 -7.17
N LYS A 110 -8.23 -6.82 -6.98
CA LYS A 110 -7.60 -6.94 -5.66
C LYS A 110 -8.29 -6.08 -4.60
N ILE A 111 -8.31 -4.76 -4.80
CA ILE A 111 -8.86 -3.86 -3.77
C ILE A 111 -10.38 -3.99 -3.63
N GLN A 112 -11.12 -4.28 -4.70
CA GLN A 112 -12.55 -4.59 -4.61
C GLN A 112 -12.81 -5.80 -3.71
N THR A 113 -12.07 -6.88 -3.93
CA THR A 113 -12.21 -8.13 -3.14
C THR A 113 -11.88 -7.91 -1.67
N GLN A 114 -10.77 -7.20 -1.39
CA GLN A 114 -10.31 -6.92 -0.02
C GLN A 114 -11.28 -6.02 0.75
N VAL A 115 -11.72 -4.93 0.14
CA VAL A 115 -12.69 -4.02 0.77
C VAL A 115 -14.02 -4.70 0.99
N SER A 116 -14.56 -5.43 0.00
CA SER A 116 -15.83 -6.15 0.15
C SER A 116 -15.79 -7.15 1.31
N PHE A 117 -14.66 -7.85 1.48
CA PHE A 117 -14.48 -8.74 2.63
C PHE A 117 -14.48 -7.95 3.95
N LEU A 118 -13.68 -6.89 4.05
CA LEU A 118 -13.61 -6.09 5.27
C LEU A 118 -14.97 -5.44 5.61
N GLU A 119 -15.71 -4.91 4.63
CA GLU A 119 -17.05 -4.35 4.88
C GLU A 119 -18.00 -5.38 5.51
N SER A 120 -17.92 -6.63 5.08
CA SER A 120 -18.80 -7.71 5.55
C SER A 120 -18.36 -8.39 6.85
N ASN A 121 -17.12 -8.14 7.31
CA ASN A 121 -16.51 -8.86 8.43
C ASN A 121 -15.80 -7.87 9.38
N PRO A 122 -16.54 -7.21 10.29
CA PRO A 122 -16.00 -6.14 11.16
C PRO A 122 -14.94 -6.62 12.16
N GLU A 123 -14.88 -7.91 12.47
CA GLU A 123 -13.87 -8.51 13.35
C GLU A 123 -12.47 -8.63 12.72
N TYR A 124 -12.38 -8.44 11.38
CA TYR A 124 -11.11 -8.39 10.66
C TYR A 124 -10.66 -6.95 10.43
N VAL A 125 -9.40 -6.66 10.73
CA VAL A 125 -8.78 -5.35 10.52
C VAL A 125 -7.91 -5.32 9.28
N LEU A 126 -7.39 -6.47 8.86
CA LEU A 126 -6.40 -6.63 7.81
C LEU A 126 -6.77 -7.79 6.88
N THR A 127 -6.57 -7.60 5.60
CA THR A 127 -6.57 -8.68 4.59
C THR A 127 -5.24 -8.69 3.85
N TYR A 128 -4.81 -9.86 3.39
CA TYR A 128 -3.59 -10.08 2.62
C TYR A 128 -3.71 -11.32 1.74
N HIS A 129 -2.79 -11.47 0.79
CA HIS A 129 -2.76 -12.57 -0.17
C HIS A 129 -1.32 -12.93 -0.53
N ASP A 130 -1.12 -13.77 -1.54
CA ASP A 130 0.20 -14.23 -1.96
C ASP A 130 1.02 -13.17 -2.69
N THR A 131 2.35 -13.40 -2.73
CA THR A 131 3.30 -12.68 -3.56
C THR A 131 4.07 -13.63 -4.48
N HIS A 132 4.46 -13.14 -5.66
CA HIS A 132 5.53 -13.71 -6.46
C HIS A 132 6.70 -12.72 -6.50
N SER A 133 7.92 -13.21 -6.27
CA SER A 133 9.12 -12.41 -6.45
C SER A 133 9.62 -12.50 -7.88
N ILE A 134 10.05 -11.37 -8.45
CA ILE A 134 10.69 -11.29 -9.75
C ILE A 134 12.07 -10.65 -9.62
N ASP A 135 13.00 -11.02 -10.49
CA ASP A 135 14.29 -10.36 -10.63
C ASP A 135 14.20 -9.11 -11.52
N GLU A 136 15.33 -8.43 -11.74
CA GLU A 136 15.45 -7.25 -12.61
C GLU A 136 15.02 -7.51 -14.07
N ASN A 137 15.09 -8.78 -14.53
CA ASN A 137 14.67 -9.21 -15.86
C ASN A 137 13.19 -9.62 -15.92
N ASN A 138 12.40 -9.35 -14.85
CA ASN A 138 11.02 -9.76 -14.67
C ASN A 138 10.79 -11.28 -14.67
N LYS A 139 11.79 -12.08 -14.38
CA LYS A 139 11.68 -13.52 -14.25
C LYS A 139 11.27 -13.88 -12.82
N ILE A 140 10.26 -14.74 -12.69
CA ILE A 140 9.82 -15.24 -11.38
C ILE A 140 10.99 -15.98 -10.72
N THR A 141 11.29 -15.60 -9.48
CA THR A 141 12.29 -16.24 -8.64
C THR A 141 11.62 -17.22 -7.68
N ASN A 142 12.35 -18.25 -7.25
CA ASN A 142 11.92 -19.18 -6.20
C ASN A 142 12.35 -18.73 -4.81
N ASP A 143 12.58 -17.43 -4.59
CA ASP A 143 12.95 -16.90 -3.30
C ASP A 143 11.77 -17.01 -2.31
N LEU A 144 11.81 -18.06 -1.50
CA LEU A 144 10.80 -18.34 -0.48
C LEU A 144 10.85 -17.35 0.70
N THR A 145 11.95 -16.61 0.85
CA THR A 145 12.12 -15.67 1.98
C THR A 145 11.19 -14.47 1.88
N LYS A 146 10.69 -14.18 0.66
CA LYS A 146 9.76 -13.08 0.39
C LYS A 146 8.29 -13.51 0.38
N ARG A 147 8.00 -14.78 0.59
CA ARG A 147 6.63 -15.26 0.73
C ARG A 147 6.11 -14.92 2.11
N GLY A 148 4.99 -14.20 2.15
CA GLY A 148 4.23 -13.97 3.36
C GLY A 148 3.56 -15.26 3.86
N ILE A 149 2.85 -15.15 4.98
CA ILE A 149 2.00 -16.24 5.49
C ILE A 149 0.75 -16.41 4.61
N ASN A 150 0.25 -17.65 4.52
CA ASN A 150 -0.88 -18.03 3.67
C ASN A 150 -2.05 -18.65 4.46
N PHE A 151 -2.26 -18.19 5.67
CA PHE A 151 -3.34 -18.61 6.58
C PHE A 151 -3.86 -17.41 7.37
N ASP A 152 -5.07 -17.49 7.91
CA ASP A 152 -5.69 -16.43 8.71
C ASP A 152 -4.92 -16.21 10.03
N THR A 153 -4.84 -14.95 10.46
CA THR A 153 -4.19 -14.59 11.73
C THR A 153 -5.20 -14.10 12.76
N THR A 154 -5.04 -14.55 13.99
CA THR A 154 -5.76 -14.01 15.14
C THR A 154 -5.14 -12.66 15.57
N LYS A 155 -5.85 -11.89 16.41
CA LYS A 155 -5.31 -10.68 17.05
C LYS A 155 -3.96 -10.91 17.69
N SER A 156 -3.82 -11.97 18.50
CA SER A 156 -2.57 -12.28 19.20
C SER A 156 -1.43 -12.65 18.26
N MET A 157 -1.72 -13.20 17.10
CA MET A 157 -0.72 -13.48 16.07
C MET A 157 -0.28 -12.18 15.39
N LEU A 158 -1.20 -11.28 15.04
CA LEU A 158 -0.86 -9.98 14.45
C LEU A 158 -0.01 -9.13 15.40
N ILE A 159 -0.33 -9.10 16.71
CA ILE A 159 0.47 -8.38 17.72
C ILE A 159 1.92 -8.89 17.75
N LYS A 160 2.16 -10.17 17.44
CA LYS A 160 3.50 -10.75 17.31
C LYS A 160 4.18 -10.46 15.98
N ALA A 161 3.54 -9.65 15.13
CA ALA A 161 4.05 -9.17 13.86
C ALA A 161 4.53 -10.29 12.91
N PRO A 162 3.61 -11.11 12.40
CA PRO A 162 3.95 -12.17 11.46
C PRO A 162 4.45 -11.57 10.14
N PRO A 163 5.25 -12.31 9.36
CA PRO A 163 5.77 -11.82 8.09
C PRO A 163 4.66 -11.76 7.04
N ILE A 164 3.99 -10.62 6.95
CA ILE A 164 2.98 -10.31 5.92
C ILE A 164 3.61 -9.31 4.94
N SER A 165 3.61 -9.64 3.66
CA SER A 165 4.17 -8.75 2.63
C SER A 165 3.29 -7.50 2.45
N THR A 166 3.88 -6.31 2.56
CA THR A 166 3.21 -5.00 2.53
C THR A 166 2.29 -4.84 1.31
N LEU A 167 2.81 -5.11 0.11
CA LEU A 167 2.10 -4.93 -1.17
C LEU A 167 0.84 -5.80 -1.32
N THR A 168 0.66 -6.81 -0.46
CA THR A 168 -0.54 -7.68 -0.48
C THR A 168 -1.66 -7.16 0.39
N THR A 169 -1.39 -6.18 1.24
CA THR A 169 -2.28 -5.80 2.33
C THR A 169 -3.34 -4.77 1.95
N CYS A 170 -4.48 -4.90 2.61
CA CYS A 170 -5.48 -3.85 2.75
C CYS A 170 -6.03 -3.90 4.19
N PHE A 171 -6.07 -2.76 4.88
CA PHE A 171 -6.48 -2.70 6.27
C PHE A 171 -7.40 -1.52 6.57
N ARG A 172 -8.11 -1.58 7.71
CA ARG A 172 -8.92 -0.47 8.22
C ARG A 172 -8.01 0.66 8.70
N ASN A 173 -8.33 1.88 8.34
CA ASN A 173 -7.60 3.06 8.76
C ASN A 173 -7.92 3.42 10.24
N GLU A 174 -7.61 2.49 11.14
CA GLU A 174 -7.83 2.62 12.58
C GLU A 174 -6.64 3.23 13.33
N ILE A 175 -5.46 3.23 12.71
CA ILE A 175 -4.23 3.76 13.31
C ILE A 175 -4.21 5.28 13.10
N LYS A 176 -4.54 6.03 14.13
CA LYS A 176 -4.54 7.50 14.09
C LYS A 176 -3.14 8.08 14.16
N GLU A 177 -2.27 7.44 14.93
CA GLU A 177 -0.88 7.86 15.10
C GLU A 177 0.03 6.62 15.20
N ILE A 178 1.11 6.64 14.46
CA ILE A 178 2.20 5.69 14.64
C ILE A 178 3.11 6.27 15.71
N PRO A 179 3.41 5.55 16.82
CA PRO A 179 4.30 6.03 17.87
C PRO A 179 5.63 6.53 17.33
N ILE A 180 6.15 7.63 17.92
CA ILE A 180 7.39 8.28 17.42
C ILE A 180 8.59 7.36 17.56
N GLU A 181 8.56 6.47 18.53
CA GLU A 181 9.58 5.45 18.82
C GLU A 181 9.80 4.51 17.63
N PHE A 182 8.81 4.38 16.74
CA PHE A 182 8.90 3.56 15.54
C PHE A 182 9.67 4.24 14.39
N ASN A 183 10.09 5.50 14.55
CA ASN A 183 10.91 6.17 13.53
C ASN A 183 12.26 5.47 13.32
N ASP A 184 12.78 4.84 14.36
CA ASP A 184 14.04 4.12 14.34
C ASP A 184 13.84 2.59 14.19
N ALA A 185 12.59 2.15 13.95
CA ALA A 185 12.31 0.75 13.72
C ALA A 185 12.97 0.27 12.42
N PRO A 186 13.75 -0.82 12.43
CA PRO A 186 14.42 -1.32 11.24
C PRO A 186 13.42 -1.84 10.18
N VAL A 187 12.21 -2.20 10.61
CA VAL A 187 11.16 -2.78 9.76
C VAL A 187 9.81 -2.23 10.22
N LEU A 188 9.28 -1.27 9.47
CA LEU A 188 8.06 -0.53 9.86
C LEU A 188 6.79 -1.37 9.77
N ASP A 189 6.69 -2.26 8.78
CA ASP A 189 5.52 -3.11 8.55
C ASP A 189 5.25 -4.04 9.75
N ILE A 190 6.28 -4.56 10.40
CA ILE A 190 6.19 -5.34 11.64
C ILE A 190 5.46 -4.54 12.73
N CYS A 191 5.83 -3.27 12.91
CA CYS A 191 5.19 -2.37 13.86
C CYS A 191 3.72 -2.12 13.50
N LEU A 192 3.44 -1.94 12.20
CA LEU A 192 2.10 -1.71 11.68
C LEU A 192 1.18 -2.91 11.95
N TRP A 193 1.66 -4.14 11.68
CA TRP A 193 0.87 -5.35 11.97
C TRP A 193 0.58 -5.51 13.45
N SER A 194 1.56 -5.22 14.29
CA SER A 194 1.38 -5.25 15.75
C SER A 194 0.29 -4.28 16.21
N LEU A 195 0.32 -3.03 15.73
CA LEU A 195 -0.71 -2.02 16.07
C LEU A 195 -2.09 -2.46 15.59
N LEU A 196 -2.21 -2.94 14.35
CA LEU A 196 -3.47 -3.43 13.79
C LEU A 196 -4.03 -4.61 14.57
N GLY A 197 -3.19 -5.48 15.13
CA GLY A 197 -3.60 -6.61 15.95
C GLY A 197 -4.41 -6.24 17.19
N HIS A 198 -4.31 -5.01 17.69
CA HIS A 198 -5.15 -4.52 18.78
C HIS A 198 -6.60 -4.24 18.34
N HIS A 199 -6.84 -4.05 17.05
CA HIS A 199 -8.15 -3.71 16.49
C HIS A 199 -8.90 -4.93 15.91
N GLY A 200 -8.20 -5.95 15.40
CA GLY A 200 -8.88 -7.08 14.78
C GLY A 200 -7.94 -8.22 14.39
N SER A 201 -8.52 -9.21 13.70
CA SER A 201 -7.80 -10.34 13.11
C SER A 201 -7.40 -10.03 11.66
N GLY A 202 -6.50 -10.85 11.08
CA GLY A 202 -6.11 -10.77 9.69
C GLY A 202 -6.66 -11.94 8.86
N LYS A 203 -7.14 -11.67 7.65
CA LYS A 203 -7.68 -12.66 6.72
C LYS A 203 -6.75 -12.87 5.54
N TYR A 204 -6.40 -14.11 5.26
CA TYR A 204 -5.74 -14.51 4.04
C TYR A 204 -6.76 -14.76 2.92
N LEU A 205 -6.63 -14.09 1.79
CA LEU A 205 -7.54 -14.17 0.64
C LEU A 205 -6.88 -14.89 -0.54
N ARG A 206 -7.02 -16.21 -0.59
CA ARG A 206 -6.46 -17.07 -1.63
C ARG A 206 -6.98 -16.79 -3.04
N SER A 207 -8.13 -16.16 -3.18
CA SER A 207 -8.78 -15.88 -4.48
C SER A 207 -8.13 -14.75 -5.27
N ILE A 208 -7.29 -13.95 -4.64
CA ILE A 208 -6.59 -12.82 -5.27
C ILE A 208 -5.29 -13.35 -5.90
N LYS A 209 -5.01 -12.94 -7.13
CA LYS A 209 -3.74 -13.28 -7.79
C LYS A 209 -2.56 -12.72 -6.98
N PRO A 210 -1.41 -13.42 -6.94
CA PRO A 210 -0.23 -12.93 -6.26
C PRO A 210 0.17 -11.53 -6.73
N ALA A 211 0.49 -10.64 -5.78
CA ALA A 211 1.15 -9.38 -6.09
C ALA A 211 2.61 -9.62 -6.46
N ILE A 212 3.21 -8.71 -7.21
CA ILE A 212 4.55 -8.89 -7.72
C ILE A 212 5.54 -8.05 -6.92
N TYR A 213 6.40 -8.73 -6.19
CA TYR A 213 7.51 -8.18 -5.42
C TYR A 213 8.78 -8.19 -6.24
N ARG A 214 9.42 -7.03 -6.40
CA ARG A 214 10.65 -6.90 -7.19
C ARG A 214 11.89 -7.03 -6.32
N LEU A 215 12.81 -7.90 -6.74
CA LEU A 215 14.15 -8.01 -6.18
C LEU A 215 15.10 -7.16 -7.04
N HIS A 216 15.71 -6.16 -6.45
CA HIS A 216 16.76 -5.33 -7.05
C HIS A 216 17.75 -4.88 -5.96
N ASP A 217 18.93 -4.44 -6.39
CA ASP A 217 19.99 -3.91 -5.50
C ASP A 217 19.64 -2.52 -4.95
#